data_2d94486703e9065658a6be3253e59c19
#
_entry.id   2d94486703e9065658a6be3253e59c19
#
_cell.length_a   1.000
_cell.length_b   1.000
_cell.length_c   1.000
_cell.angle_alpha   90.00
_cell.angle_beta   90.00
_cell.angle_gamma   90.00
#
_symmetry.space_group_name_H-M   'P 1'
#
loop_
_entity.id
_entity.type
_entity.pdbx_description
1 polymer ?
#
loop_
_entity_poly.entity_id
_entity_poly.type
_entity_poly.pdbx_seq_one_letter_code
_entity_poly.pdbx_strand_id
1 'polypeptide(L)'
;MASSPTLRRRRLSWRLRELREQAGLTADEVTDRAHQRGAQRWSPSKITRIERNEWIRPKVEDVEMLLDIYEVTDQDDRDACVALAKQARRRGWWVGYSDVLGRGALTGLEVEASVIRTFELAVVPGLLQTEEYARAMIRGGGITDEDEVERRVEARMMRQQILSRADAPRYWATIDEAALRKIPAAALREQVSHLLQVQRSTLRVQVLPDAAGLHAGMMGPFVIMDFPSDPIVVYIEGHTSQTFHEEPEDVERYNLLYTYVQAAALSVDDSTAFLESLLESHP
;
A
#
# COMPACT_ATOMS: atom_id res chain seq x y z
N MET A 1 0.18 18.14 8.40
CA MET A 1 -0.86 17.58 7.50
C MET A 1 -1.67 16.51 8.20
N ALA A 2 -2.94 16.29 7.84
CA ALA A 2 -3.75 15.25 8.48
C ALA A 2 -3.31 13.89 7.92
N SER A 3 -2.63 13.07 8.71
CA SER A 3 -2.19 11.76 8.28
C SER A 3 -3.35 10.78 8.10
N SER A 4 -3.12 9.76 7.28
CA SER A 4 -4.11 8.77 6.84
C SER A 4 -4.78 8.05 8.01
N PRO A 5 -6.11 7.93 8.02
CA PRO A 5 -6.81 7.10 9.00
C PRO A 5 -6.38 5.63 8.95
N THR A 6 -5.92 5.13 7.80
CA THR A 6 -5.44 3.76 7.64
C THR A 6 -4.16 3.53 8.43
N LEU A 7 -3.15 4.38 8.27
CA LEU A 7 -1.88 4.26 9.00
C LEU A 7 -2.09 4.45 10.50
N ARG A 8 -2.96 5.42 10.91
CA ARG A 8 -3.30 5.65 12.32
C ARG A 8 -3.90 4.41 12.98
N ARG A 9 -4.79 3.73 12.27
CA ARG A 9 -5.40 2.50 12.76
C ARG A 9 -4.37 1.38 12.88
N ARG A 10 -3.43 1.24 11.91
CA ARG A 10 -2.34 0.26 11.99
C ARG A 10 -1.43 0.53 13.17
N ARG A 11 -0.98 1.77 13.33
CA ARG A 11 -0.15 2.18 14.46
C ARG A 11 -0.83 1.87 15.79
N LEU A 12 -2.14 2.17 15.91
CA LEU A 12 -2.90 1.86 17.11
C LEU A 12 -2.97 0.34 17.35
N SER A 13 -3.24 -0.46 16.33
CA SER A 13 -3.31 -1.92 16.44
C SER A 13 -1.97 -2.52 16.89
N TRP A 14 -0.87 -2.08 16.29
CA TRP A 14 0.48 -2.50 16.67
C TRP A 14 0.82 -2.09 18.11
N ARG A 15 0.55 -0.83 18.49
CA ARG A 15 0.82 -0.36 19.87
C ARG A 15 0.01 -1.12 20.91
N LEU A 16 -1.25 -1.40 20.64
CA LEU A 16 -2.09 -2.20 21.55
C LEU A 16 -1.58 -3.63 21.69
N ARG A 17 -1.10 -4.26 20.62
CA ARG A 17 -0.44 -5.58 20.69
C ARG A 17 0.81 -5.54 21.55
N GLU A 18 1.69 -4.57 21.31
CA GLU A 18 2.92 -4.38 22.07
C GLU A 18 2.64 -4.20 23.57
N LEU A 19 1.68 -3.34 23.91
CA LEU A 19 1.28 -3.10 25.31
C LEU A 19 0.72 -4.36 25.97
N ARG A 20 -0.09 -5.16 25.26
CA ARG A 20 -0.57 -6.44 25.77
C ARG A 20 0.58 -7.41 26.04
N GLU A 21 1.52 -7.53 25.12
CA GLU A 21 2.68 -8.41 25.24
C GLU A 21 3.61 -7.97 26.40
N GLN A 22 3.81 -6.66 26.56
CA GLN A 22 4.53 -6.10 27.71
C GLN A 22 3.83 -6.40 29.05
N ALA A 23 2.49 -6.39 29.05
CA ALA A 23 1.70 -6.78 30.23
C ALA A 23 1.68 -8.30 30.48
N GLY A 24 2.26 -9.10 29.58
CA GLY A 24 2.32 -10.56 29.66
C GLY A 24 0.96 -11.25 29.54
N LEU A 25 -0.04 -10.60 28.90
CA LEU A 25 -1.42 -11.10 28.84
C LEU A 25 -1.70 -11.80 27.51
N THR A 26 -2.43 -12.90 27.58
CA THR A 26 -3.04 -13.56 26.44
C THR A 26 -4.36 -12.88 26.04
N ALA A 27 -4.86 -13.13 24.82
CA ALA A 27 -6.14 -12.58 24.38
C ALA A 27 -7.33 -13.11 25.22
N ASP A 28 -7.23 -14.33 25.75
CA ASP A 28 -8.23 -14.92 26.64
C ASP A 28 -8.27 -14.18 27.98
N GLU A 29 -7.12 -13.97 28.62
CA GLU A 29 -7.03 -13.22 29.88
C GLU A 29 -7.52 -11.76 29.74
N VAL A 30 -7.22 -11.11 28.61
CA VAL A 30 -7.77 -9.78 28.31
C VAL A 30 -9.30 -9.83 28.22
N THR A 31 -9.84 -10.85 27.60
CA THR A 31 -11.28 -11.04 27.48
C THR A 31 -11.93 -11.26 28.84
N ASP A 32 -11.35 -12.10 29.70
CA ASP A 32 -11.85 -12.35 31.05
C ASP A 32 -11.85 -11.08 31.91
N ARG A 33 -10.75 -10.30 31.85
CA ARG A 33 -10.67 -9.00 32.55
C ARG A 33 -11.69 -7.99 32.02
N ALA A 34 -11.96 -8.02 30.68
CA ALA A 34 -12.97 -7.16 30.06
C ALA A 34 -14.40 -7.56 30.55
N HIS A 35 -14.71 -8.84 30.66
CA HIS A 35 -15.96 -9.33 31.20
C HIS A 35 -16.19 -8.89 32.66
N GLN A 36 -15.15 -8.97 33.49
CA GLN A 36 -15.19 -8.48 34.88
C GLN A 36 -15.50 -6.96 34.97
N ARG A 37 -15.16 -6.20 33.93
CA ARG A 37 -15.45 -4.76 33.80
C ARG A 37 -16.76 -4.47 33.06
N GLY A 38 -17.58 -5.50 32.80
CA GLY A 38 -18.92 -5.34 32.20
C GLY A 38 -18.97 -5.45 30.67
N ALA A 39 -17.85 -5.68 29.99
CA ALA A 39 -17.80 -5.79 28.54
C ALA A 39 -18.12 -7.21 28.02
N GLN A 40 -19.30 -7.73 28.34
CA GLN A 40 -19.74 -9.12 28.08
C GLN A 40 -19.71 -9.57 26.61
N ARG A 41 -19.63 -8.63 25.64
CA ARG A 41 -19.55 -8.93 24.20
C ARG A 41 -18.12 -9.08 23.67
N TRP A 42 -17.12 -8.96 24.54
CA TRP A 42 -15.75 -9.15 24.12
C TRP A 42 -15.43 -10.64 23.98
N SER A 43 -14.50 -10.96 23.09
CA SER A 43 -14.03 -12.31 22.83
C SER A 43 -12.55 -12.27 22.45
N PRO A 44 -11.79 -13.37 22.61
CA PRO A 44 -10.41 -13.44 22.16
C PRO A 44 -10.24 -13.08 20.68
N SER A 45 -11.21 -13.47 19.86
CA SER A 45 -11.24 -13.10 18.43
C SER A 45 -11.37 -11.58 18.21
N LYS A 46 -12.08 -10.84 19.11
CA LYS A 46 -12.14 -9.39 19.03
C LYS A 46 -10.76 -8.78 19.27
N ILE A 47 -10.03 -9.26 20.28
CA ILE A 47 -8.67 -8.78 20.60
C ILE A 47 -7.74 -9.04 19.42
N THR A 48 -7.71 -10.28 18.92
CA THR A 48 -6.88 -10.66 17.75
C THR A 48 -7.20 -9.79 16.53
N ARG A 49 -8.48 -9.52 16.24
CA ARG A 49 -8.88 -8.65 15.13
C ARG A 49 -8.44 -7.20 15.30
N ILE A 50 -8.47 -6.67 16.52
CA ILE A 50 -7.95 -5.34 16.84
C ILE A 50 -6.45 -5.30 16.53
N GLU A 51 -5.68 -6.25 17.04
CA GLU A 51 -4.23 -6.32 16.87
C GLU A 51 -3.79 -6.60 15.43
N ARG A 52 -4.58 -7.33 14.65
CA ARG A 52 -4.36 -7.57 13.22
C ARG A 52 -4.88 -6.46 12.31
N ASN A 53 -5.30 -5.32 12.88
CA ASN A 53 -5.86 -4.21 12.13
C ASN A 53 -7.11 -4.57 11.30
N GLU A 54 -7.90 -5.54 11.73
CA GLU A 54 -9.11 -6.01 11.06
C GLU A 54 -10.38 -5.24 11.49
N TRP A 55 -10.25 -4.25 12.34
CA TRP A 55 -11.34 -3.37 12.75
C TRP A 55 -11.41 -2.11 11.87
N ILE A 56 -12.63 -1.63 11.59
CA ILE A 56 -12.84 -0.51 10.66
C ILE A 56 -12.81 0.84 11.37
N ARG A 57 -13.41 0.92 12.56
CA ARG A 57 -13.54 2.16 13.35
C ARG A 57 -13.22 1.89 14.80
N PRO A 58 -12.00 2.21 15.25
CA PRO A 58 -11.65 2.13 16.66
C PRO A 58 -12.62 2.96 17.51
N LYS A 59 -13.18 2.35 18.55
CA LYS A 59 -13.94 3.07 19.56
C LYS A 59 -12.97 3.52 20.65
N VAL A 60 -13.07 4.77 21.06
CA VAL A 60 -12.21 5.32 22.12
C VAL A 60 -12.40 4.53 23.41
N GLU A 61 -13.66 4.20 23.73
CA GLU A 61 -14.03 3.46 24.92
C GLU A 61 -13.40 2.05 24.94
N ASP A 62 -13.30 1.38 23.76
CA ASP A 62 -12.63 0.07 23.64
C ASP A 62 -11.12 0.21 23.87
N VAL A 63 -10.51 1.29 23.37
CA VAL A 63 -9.06 1.57 23.55
C VAL A 63 -8.75 1.89 25.01
N GLU A 64 -9.52 2.76 25.64
CA GLU A 64 -9.36 3.11 27.05
C GLU A 64 -9.48 1.87 27.94
N MET A 65 -10.46 0.99 27.68
CA MET A 65 -10.62 -0.28 28.40
C MET A 65 -9.40 -1.20 28.21
N LEU A 66 -8.84 -1.31 27.01
CA LEU A 66 -7.62 -2.08 26.77
C LEU A 66 -6.44 -1.53 27.55
N LEU A 67 -6.24 -0.20 27.53
CA LEU A 67 -5.17 0.46 28.29
C LEU A 67 -5.30 0.22 29.80
N ASP A 68 -6.54 0.21 30.33
CA ASP A 68 -6.81 -0.11 31.72
C ASP A 68 -6.52 -1.59 32.05
N ILE A 69 -6.84 -2.51 31.13
CA ILE A 69 -6.57 -3.96 31.30
C ILE A 69 -5.07 -4.23 31.24
N TYR A 70 -4.35 -3.53 30.37
CA TYR A 70 -2.88 -3.64 30.22
C TYR A 70 -2.10 -2.88 31.30
N GLU A 71 -2.81 -2.20 32.22
CA GLU A 71 -2.25 -1.43 33.33
C GLU A 71 -1.29 -0.33 32.86
N VAL A 72 -1.59 0.30 31.71
CA VAL A 72 -0.82 1.43 31.19
C VAL A 72 -1.06 2.66 32.06
N THR A 73 -0.06 3.05 32.83
CA THR A 73 -0.12 4.19 33.76
C THR A 73 0.44 5.47 33.18
N ASP A 74 1.30 5.39 32.16
CA ASP A 74 1.86 6.55 31.48
C ASP A 74 0.77 7.32 30.73
N GLN A 75 0.57 8.59 31.10
CA GLN A 75 -0.51 9.39 30.52
C GLN A 75 -0.23 9.79 29.08
N ASP A 76 1.02 9.98 28.70
CA ASP A 76 1.40 10.35 27.33
C ASP A 76 1.13 9.18 26.37
N ASP A 77 1.44 7.95 26.76
CA ASP A 77 1.10 6.74 26.03
C ASP A 77 -0.41 6.56 25.87
N ARG A 78 -1.17 6.79 26.94
CA ARG A 78 -2.64 6.73 26.92
C ARG A 78 -3.23 7.75 25.94
N ASP A 79 -2.81 9.00 26.07
CA ASP A 79 -3.28 10.10 25.23
C ASP A 79 -2.92 9.88 23.75
N ALA A 80 -1.73 9.33 23.46
CA ALA A 80 -1.30 8.96 22.14
C ALA A 80 -2.22 7.88 21.52
N CYS A 81 -2.53 6.80 22.25
CA CYS A 81 -3.44 5.76 21.79
C CYS A 81 -4.87 6.28 21.55
N VAL A 82 -5.40 7.11 22.44
CA VAL A 82 -6.72 7.74 22.29
C VAL A 82 -6.74 8.70 21.10
N ALA A 83 -5.69 9.48 20.90
CA ALA A 83 -5.54 10.37 19.75
C ALA A 83 -5.53 9.58 18.43
N LEU A 84 -4.78 8.46 18.37
CA LEU A 84 -4.79 7.55 17.21
C LEU A 84 -6.18 7.00 16.94
N ALA A 85 -6.93 6.57 17.96
CA ALA A 85 -8.31 6.07 17.82
C ALA A 85 -9.25 7.14 17.22
N LYS A 86 -9.19 8.37 17.73
CA LYS A 86 -9.98 9.50 17.21
C LYS A 86 -9.63 9.83 15.75
N GLN A 87 -8.34 9.83 15.41
CA GLN A 87 -7.86 10.16 14.07
C GLN A 87 -8.14 9.03 13.06
N ALA A 88 -8.06 7.77 13.47
CA ALA A 88 -8.39 6.60 12.65
C ALA A 88 -9.87 6.55 12.22
N ARG A 89 -10.74 7.33 12.86
CA ARG A 89 -12.16 7.47 12.50
C ARG A 89 -12.41 8.48 11.39
N ARG A 90 -11.45 9.30 11.03
CA ARG A 90 -11.58 10.26 9.92
C ARG A 90 -11.76 9.52 8.61
N ARG A 91 -12.38 10.16 7.63
CA ARG A 91 -12.56 9.60 6.29
C ARG A 91 -11.49 10.14 5.36
N GLY A 92 -10.74 9.28 4.69
CA GLY A 92 -9.90 9.66 3.57
C GLY A 92 -10.77 9.91 2.32
N TRP A 93 -10.23 10.60 1.31
CA TRP A 93 -10.92 10.88 0.05
C TRP A 93 -11.37 9.61 -0.68
N TRP A 94 -10.61 8.53 -0.56
CA TRP A 94 -10.90 7.23 -1.19
C TRP A 94 -12.20 6.57 -0.71
N VAL A 95 -12.79 7.05 0.38
CA VAL A 95 -14.11 6.57 0.84
C VAL A 95 -15.19 6.89 -0.18
N GLY A 96 -15.05 7.99 -0.94
CA GLY A 96 -15.93 8.33 -2.06
C GLY A 96 -15.85 7.35 -3.23
N TYR A 97 -14.79 6.52 -3.28
CA TYR A 97 -14.53 5.51 -4.31
C TYR A 97 -14.48 4.10 -3.73
N SER A 98 -15.15 3.86 -2.59
CA SER A 98 -15.13 2.56 -1.89
C SER A 98 -15.76 1.42 -2.70
N ASP A 99 -16.59 1.73 -3.66
CA ASP A 99 -17.16 0.84 -4.64
C ASP A 99 -16.09 0.22 -5.57
N VAL A 100 -15.06 1.00 -5.94
CA VAL A 100 -14.01 0.58 -6.87
C VAL A 100 -12.62 0.39 -6.23
N LEU A 101 -12.32 1.09 -5.13
CA LEU A 101 -11.08 0.96 -4.36
C LEU A 101 -11.23 0.06 -3.13
N GLY A 102 -12.41 -0.50 -2.90
CA GLY A 102 -12.70 -1.26 -1.70
C GLY A 102 -12.46 -0.44 -0.43
N ARG A 103 -11.80 -1.01 0.56
CA ARG A 103 -11.51 -0.32 1.82
C ARG A 103 -10.43 0.77 1.70
N GLY A 104 -9.77 0.91 0.54
CA GLY A 104 -8.74 1.91 0.29
C GLY A 104 -7.50 1.77 1.19
N ALA A 105 -7.19 0.55 1.62
CA ALA A 105 -6.09 0.31 2.55
C ALA A 105 -4.74 0.68 1.92
N LEU A 106 -4.49 0.26 0.68
CA LEU A 106 -3.28 0.62 -0.07
C LEU A 106 -3.19 2.14 -0.27
N THR A 107 -4.24 2.78 -0.79
CA THR A 107 -4.29 4.22 -1.02
C THR A 107 -4.00 5.02 0.26
N GLY A 108 -4.54 4.55 1.39
CA GLY A 108 -4.30 5.18 2.69
C GLY A 108 -2.85 5.05 3.15
N LEU A 109 -2.14 3.98 2.81
CA LEU A 109 -0.72 3.81 3.11
C LEU A 109 0.15 4.64 2.16
N GLU A 110 -0.13 4.64 0.87
CA GLU A 110 0.60 5.43 -0.13
C GLU A 110 0.62 6.92 0.19
N VAL A 111 -0.47 7.47 0.71
CA VAL A 111 -0.57 8.89 1.11
C VAL A 111 0.43 9.26 2.21
N GLU A 112 0.82 8.31 3.07
CA GLU A 112 1.71 8.52 4.22
C GLU A 112 3.13 8.03 3.99
N ALA A 113 3.36 7.24 2.94
CA ALA A 113 4.67 6.72 2.63
C ALA A 113 5.66 7.85 2.31
N SER A 114 6.89 7.72 2.82
CA SER A 114 8.02 8.57 2.45
C SER A 114 8.81 8.02 1.27
N VAL A 115 8.80 6.68 1.13
CA VAL A 115 9.38 5.97 -0.02
C VAL A 115 8.43 4.87 -0.45
N ILE A 116 8.23 4.73 -1.75
CA ILE A 116 7.49 3.63 -2.36
C ILE A 116 8.40 2.98 -3.39
N ARG A 117 8.61 1.69 -3.25
CA ARG A 117 9.34 0.85 -4.20
C ARG A 117 8.38 -0.20 -4.74
N THR A 118 8.22 -0.26 -6.04
CA THR A 118 7.32 -1.25 -6.67
C THR A 118 8.07 -2.09 -7.70
N PHE A 119 7.73 -3.35 -7.75
CA PHE A 119 8.04 -4.24 -8.87
C PHE A 119 6.75 -4.69 -9.53
N GLU A 120 6.69 -4.55 -10.85
CA GLU A 120 5.53 -4.95 -11.66
C GLU A 120 5.97 -5.89 -12.77
N LEU A 121 5.32 -7.06 -12.81
CA LEU A 121 5.65 -8.14 -13.75
C LEU A 121 4.82 -8.08 -15.04
N ALA A 122 3.58 -7.60 -15.00
CA ALA A 122 2.64 -7.79 -16.08
C ALA A 122 1.94 -6.50 -16.57
N VAL A 123 2.01 -5.44 -15.80
CA VAL A 123 1.33 -4.16 -16.06
C VAL A 123 2.22 -2.98 -15.69
N VAL A 124 1.91 -1.79 -16.18
CA VAL A 124 2.53 -0.55 -15.67
C VAL A 124 1.99 -0.27 -14.26
N PRO A 125 2.82 0.16 -13.29
CA PRO A 125 2.37 0.49 -11.93
C PRO A 125 1.19 1.47 -11.96
N GLY A 126 0.17 1.22 -11.13
CA GLY A 126 -1.05 2.02 -11.11
C GLY A 126 -0.84 3.53 -10.90
N LEU A 127 0.22 3.91 -10.18
CA LEU A 127 0.59 5.31 -9.96
C LEU A 127 1.24 5.99 -11.18
N LEU A 128 1.61 5.22 -12.22
CA LEU A 128 2.26 5.73 -13.43
C LEU A 128 1.45 5.48 -14.72
N GLN A 129 0.19 5.05 -14.61
CA GLN A 129 -0.67 4.78 -15.77
C GLN A 129 -1.26 6.08 -16.32
N THR A 130 -1.35 6.19 -17.66
CA THR A 130 -2.20 7.20 -18.30
C THR A 130 -3.67 6.78 -18.24
N GLU A 131 -4.59 7.70 -18.48
CA GLU A 131 -6.03 7.39 -18.50
C GLU A 131 -6.37 6.33 -19.53
N GLU A 132 -5.80 6.44 -20.74
CA GLU A 132 -6.07 5.51 -21.84
C GLU A 132 -5.54 4.11 -21.50
N TYR A 133 -4.32 4.00 -20.95
CA TYR A 133 -3.79 2.72 -20.51
C TYR A 133 -4.62 2.14 -19.36
N ALA A 134 -5.00 2.96 -18.39
CA ALA A 134 -5.83 2.53 -17.25
C ALA A 134 -7.18 1.99 -17.72
N ARG A 135 -7.83 2.68 -18.67
CA ARG A 135 -9.10 2.27 -19.29
C ARG A 135 -8.96 0.93 -20.01
N ALA A 136 -7.91 0.80 -20.84
CA ALA A 136 -7.64 -0.45 -21.56
C ALA A 136 -7.38 -1.62 -20.60
N MET A 137 -6.61 -1.39 -19.51
CA MET A 137 -6.30 -2.39 -18.51
C MET A 137 -7.55 -2.83 -17.74
N ILE A 138 -8.43 -1.89 -17.36
CA ILE A 138 -9.67 -2.17 -16.63
C ILE A 138 -10.61 -3.01 -17.49
N ARG A 139 -10.79 -2.65 -18.78
CA ARG A 139 -11.58 -3.43 -19.73
C ARG A 139 -10.96 -4.81 -19.97
N GLY A 140 -9.65 -4.89 -20.10
CA GLY A 140 -8.90 -6.15 -20.24
C GLY A 140 -9.03 -7.07 -19.02
N GLY A 141 -9.29 -6.49 -17.84
CA GLY A 141 -9.62 -7.21 -16.59
C GLY A 141 -11.06 -7.73 -16.53
N GLY A 142 -11.88 -7.55 -17.60
CA GLY A 142 -13.24 -8.08 -17.71
C GLY A 142 -14.34 -7.12 -17.23
N ILE A 143 -14.03 -5.86 -16.94
CA ILE A 143 -15.02 -4.84 -16.64
C ILE A 143 -15.58 -4.29 -17.96
N THR A 144 -16.86 -4.49 -18.20
CA THR A 144 -17.54 -4.11 -19.45
C THR A 144 -18.56 -2.97 -19.29
N ASP A 145 -18.93 -2.63 -18.07
CA ASP A 145 -19.78 -1.50 -17.78
C ASP A 145 -18.97 -0.21 -17.87
N GLU A 146 -19.33 0.66 -18.80
CA GLU A 146 -18.56 1.88 -19.10
C GLU A 146 -18.59 2.89 -17.92
N ASP A 147 -19.69 2.99 -17.18
CA ASP A 147 -19.77 3.87 -16.01
C ASP A 147 -18.82 3.36 -14.91
N GLU A 148 -18.73 2.04 -14.73
CA GLU A 148 -17.77 1.43 -13.81
C GLU A 148 -16.34 1.60 -14.30
N VAL A 149 -16.06 1.47 -15.60
CA VAL A 149 -14.73 1.71 -16.18
C VAL A 149 -14.27 3.12 -15.87
N GLU A 150 -15.07 4.14 -16.24
CA GLU A 150 -14.70 5.55 -16.03
C GLU A 150 -14.57 5.88 -14.53
N ARG A 151 -15.42 5.31 -13.69
CA ARG A 151 -15.33 5.47 -12.24
C ARG A 151 -14.01 4.92 -11.67
N ARG A 152 -13.54 3.78 -12.19
CA ARG A 152 -12.25 3.19 -11.82
C ARG A 152 -11.06 4.01 -12.33
N VAL A 153 -11.17 4.55 -13.56
CA VAL A 153 -10.16 5.45 -14.12
C VAL A 153 -10.04 6.71 -13.27
N GLU A 154 -11.16 7.37 -12.97
CA GLU A 154 -11.20 8.57 -12.12
C GLU A 154 -10.53 8.33 -10.76
N ALA A 155 -10.91 7.23 -10.09
CA ALA A 155 -10.31 6.84 -8.82
C ALA A 155 -8.78 6.63 -8.92
N ARG A 156 -8.31 6.08 -10.03
CA ARG A 156 -6.88 5.86 -10.30
C ARG A 156 -6.15 7.16 -10.53
N MET A 157 -6.70 8.08 -11.31
CA MET A 157 -6.11 9.41 -11.55
C MET A 157 -6.06 10.23 -10.26
N MET A 158 -7.11 10.18 -9.44
CA MET A 158 -7.11 10.80 -8.12
C MET A 158 -6.01 10.22 -7.20
N ARG A 159 -5.78 8.91 -7.24
CA ARG A 159 -4.72 8.26 -6.46
C ARG A 159 -3.32 8.73 -6.88
N GLN A 160 -3.08 8.96 -8.15
CA GLN A 160 -1.79 9.41 -8.68
C GLN A 160 -1.39 10.82 -8.20
N GLN A 161 -2.33 11.63 -7.75
CA GLN A 161 -2.04 12.97 -7.24
C GLN A 161 -1.05 12.98 -6.07
N ILE A 162 -0.85 11.84 -5.39
CA ILE A 162 0.19 11.72 -4.35
C ILE A 162 1.59 12.02 -4.87
N LEU A 163 1.86 11.72 -6.14
CA LEU A 163 3.18 11.95 -6.76
C LEU A 163 3.42 13.42 -7.14
N SER A 164 2.37 14.26 -7.15
CA SER A 164 2.45 15.69 -7.50
C SER A 164 2.45 16.62 -6.29
N ARG A 165 2.38 16.08 -5.08
CA ARG A 165 2.35 16.86 -3.83
C ARG A 165 3.75 17.41 -3.51
N ALA A 166 3.80 18.48 -2.73
CA ALA A 166 5.07 19.05 -2.24
C ALA A 166 5.84 18.06 -1.33
N ASP A 167 5.11 17.21 -0.63
CA ASP A 167 5.60 16.13 0.23
C ASP A 167 5.43 14.75 -0.44
N ALA A 168 5.49 14.70 -1.78
CA ALA A 168 5.39 13.45 -2.54
C ALA A 168 6.42 12.42 -2.06
N PRO A 169 6.06 11.12 -2.00
CA PRO A 169 7.01 10.08 -1.66
C PRO A 169 8.12 9.99 -2.72
N ARG A 170 9.28 9.52 -2.31
CA ARG A 170 10.26 9.02 -3.28
C ARG A 170 9.69 7.74 -3.89
N TYR A 171 9.60 7.69 -5.21
CA TYR A 171 8.99 6.57 -5.91
C TYR A 171 9.99 5.90 -6.84
N TRP A 172 10.16 4.62 -6.69
CA TRP A 172 11.03 3.81 -7.54
C TRP A 172 10.24 2.63 -8.10
N ALA A 173 10.06 2.62 -9.42
CA ALA A 173 9.37 1.56 -10.14
C ALA A 173 10.37 0.72 -10.92
N THR A 174 10.38 -0.59 -10.71
CA THR A 174 11.01 -1.56 -11.60
C THR A 174 9.91 -2.29 -12.35
N ILE A 175 9.91 -2.17 -13.67
CA ILE A 175 8.88 -2.70 -14.55
C ILE A 175 9.51 -3.77 -15.44
N ASP A 176 8.94 -4.96 -15.45
CA ASP A 176 9.35 -6.03 -16.34
C ASP A 176 9.06 -5.64 -17.81
N GLU A 177 9.98 -5.96 -18.72
CA GLU A 177 9.85 -5.68 -20.15
C GLU A 177 8.55 -6.24 -20.70
N ALA A 178 8.11 -7.42 -20.25
CA ALA A 178 6.85 -8.03 -20.69
C ALA A 178 5.62 -7.14 -20.40
N ALA A 179 5.64 -6.36 -19.33
CA ALA A 179 4.56 -5.40 -19.03
C ALA A 179 4.51 -4.27 -20.07
N LEU A 180 5.67 -3.76 -20.49
CA LEU A 180 5.78 -2.70 -21.48
C LEU A 180 5.37 -3.17 -22.88
N ARG A 181 5.76 -4.39 -23.25
CA ARG A 181 5.41 -4.99 -24.54
C ARG A 181 3.91 -5.34 -24.68
N LYS A 182 3.18 -5.45 -23.56
CA LYS A 182 1.73 -5.69 -23.55
C LYS A 182 0.90 -4.41 -23.60
N ILE A 183 1.52 -3.24 -23.62
CA ILE A 183 0.78 -1.98 -23.73
C ILE A 183 0.04 -1.98 -25.06
N PRO A 184 -1.31 -1.78 -25.08
CA PRO A 184 -2.06 -1.70 -26.33
C PRO A 184 -1.52 -0.59 -27.25
N ALA A 185 -1.46 -0.86 -28.55
CA ALA A 185 -0.90 0.08 -29.52
C ALA A 185 -1.50 1.49 -29.41
N ALA A 186 -2.81 1.60 -29.14
CA ALA A 186 -3.49 2.88 -28.96
C ALA A 186 -2.96 3.69 -27.75
N ALA A 187 -2.54 3.02 -26.70
CA ALA A 187 -2.06 3.65 -25.45
C ALA A 187 -0.52 3.76 -25.40
N LEU A 188 0.21 3.05 -26.28
CA LEU A 188 1.66 2.85 -26.17
C LEU A 188 2.42 4.18 -26.15
N ARG A 189 2.18 5.03 -27.13
CA ARG A 189 2.88 6.30 -27.28
C ARG A 189 2.69 7.21 -26.08
N GLU A 190 1.44 7.37 -25.64
CA GLU A 190 1.09 8.20 -24.49
C GLU A 190 1.71 7.64 -23.22
N GLN A 191 1.52 6.34 -22.96
CA GLN A 191 2.01 5.70 -21.74
C GLN A 191 3.54 5.70 -21.64
N VAL A 192 4.26 5.40 -22.71
CA VAL A 192 5.73 5.41 -22.70
C VAL A 192 6.27 6.83 -22.59
N SER A 193 5.67 7.79 -23.32
CA SER A 193 6.03 9.22 -23.18
C SER A 193 5.80 9.69 -21.74
N HIS A 194 4.72 9.28 -21.10
CA HIS A 194 4.45 9.59 -19.70
C HIS A 194 5.54 9.03 -18.77
N LEU A 195 5.94 7.76 -18.94
CA LEU A 195 7.02 7.14 -18.14
C LEU A 195 8.35 7.90 -18.28
N LEU A 196 8.66 8.44 -19.46
CA LEU A 196 9.84 9.26 -19.69
C LEU A 196 9.73 10.63 -18.99
N GLN A 197 8.57 11.29 -19.11
CA GLN A 197 8.35 12.66 -18.61
C GLN A 197 8.27 12.76 -17.09
N VAL A 198 7.74 11.74 -16.41
CA VAL A 198 7.57 11.78 -14.95
C VAL A 198 8.87 11.58 -14.18
N GLN A 199 9.93 11.13 -14.82
CA GLN A 199 11.21 10.86 -14.17
C GLN A 199 11.84 12.15 -13.63
N ARG A 200 12.31 12.11 -12.41
CA ARG A 200 12.99 13.20 -11.70
C ARG A 200 13.80 12.62 -10.53
N SER A 201 14.50 13.44 -9.78
CA SER A 201 15.33 12.99 -8.65
C SER A 201 14.58 12.14 -7.60
N THR A 202 13.27 12.39 -7.46
CA THR A 202 12.40 11.67 -6.52
C THR A 202 11.54 10.56 -7.14
N LEU A 203 11.54 10.41 -8.47
CA LEU A 203 10.81 9.40 -9.20
C LEU A 203 11.69 8.76 -10.27
N ARG A 204 11.91 7.45 -10.16
CA ARG A 204 12.75 6.67 -11.08
C ARG A 204 11.97 5.50 -11.63
N VAL A 205 12.22 5.20 -12.91
CA VAL A 205 11.71 4.01 -13.60
C VAL A 205 12.91 3.22 -14.11
N GLN A 206 12.93 1.93 -13.78
CA GLN A 206 13.88 0.97 -14.34
C GLN A 206 13.12 -0.13 -15.07
N VAL A 207 13.71 -0.64 -16.14
CA VAL A 207 13.18 -1.77 -16.92
C VAL A 207 13.98 -3.01 -16.55
N LEU A 208 13.29 -4.08 -16.20
CA LEU A 208 13.87 -5.41 -16.07
C LEU A 208 13.74 -6.10 -17.44
N PRO A 209 14.84 -6.27 -18.18
CA PRO A 209 14.78 -6.75 -19.55
C PRO A 209 14.55 -8.27 -19.60
N ASP A 210 13.86 -8.75 -20.65
CA ASP A 210 13.67 -10.18 -20.94
C ASP A 210 15.02 -10.94 -20.99
N ALA A 211 16.10 -10.26 -21.39
CA ALA A 211 17.45 -10.80 -21.43
C ALA A 211 18.02 -11.15 -20.05
N ALA A 212 17.45 -10.65 -18.96
CA ALA A 212 17.83 -11.06 -17.61
C ALA A 212 17.44 -12.52 -17.30
N GLY A 213 16.52 -13.11 -18.07
CA GLY A 213 16.05 -14.47 -17.88
C GLY A 213 15.28 -14.66 -16.58
N LEU A 214 15.51 -15.77 -15.88
CA LEU A 214 14.85 -16.03 -14.59
C LEU A 214 15.40 -15.09 -13.51
N HIS A 215 14.50 -14.41 -12.81
CA HIS A 215 14.83 -13.40 -11.81
C HIS A 215 13.97 -13.51 -10.55
N ALA A 216 14.36 -12.84 -9.49
CA ALA A 216 13.70 -12.93 -8.18
C ALA A 216 12.23 -12.48 -8.16
N GLY A 217 11.81 -11.63 -9.10
CA GLY A 217 10.44 -11.13 -9.23
C GLY A 217 9.43 -12.08 -9.90
N MET A 218 9.85 -13.28 -10.36
CA MET A 218 8.98 -14.20 -11.10
C MET A 218 7.74 -14.69 -10.33
N MET A 219 7.74 -14.58 -9.00
CA MET A 219 6.60 -15.00 -8.18
C MET A 219 5.47 -13.97 -8.12
N GLY A 220 5.65 -12.80 -8.71
CA GLY A 220 4.61 -11.78 -8.83
C GLY A 220 5.02 -10.39 -8.36
N PRO A 221 4.13 -9.40 -8.60
CA PRO A 221 4.36 -8.01 -8.23
C PRO A 221 4.26 -7.78 -6.72
N PHE A 222 4.95 -6.76 -6.23
CA PHE A 222 4.84 -6.30 -4.84
C PHE A 222 5.22 -4.82 -4.70
N VAL A 223 4.72 -4.20 -3.63
CA VAL A 223 5.02 -2.81 -3.27
C VAL A 223 5.60 -2.77 -1.86
N ILE A 224 6.71 -2.09 -1.69
CA ILE A 224 7.33 -1.83 -0.38
C ILE A 224 7.13 -0.36 -0.06
N MET A 225 6.58 -0.06 1.10
CA MET A 225 6.29 1.29 1.56
C MET A 225 7.03 1.57 2.86
N ASP A 226 7.91 2.56 2.84
CA ASP A 226 8.62 3.05 4.03
C ASP A 226 7.89 4.28 4.57
N PHE A 227 7.87 4.42 5.88
CA PHE A 227 7.20 5.52 6.59
C PHE A 227 8.18 6.25 7.51
N PRO A 228 7.99 7.55 7.80
CA PRO A 228 8.92 8.31 8.64
C PRO A 228 9.05 7.78 10.08
N SER A 229 8.00 7.17 10.62
CA SER A 229 7.94 6.77 12.03
C SER A 229 7.17 5.47 12.27
N ASP A 230 6.83 4.73 11.22
CA ASP A 230 6.10 3.46 11.31
C ASP A 230 6.90 2.34 10.63
N PRO A 231 6.64 1.09 11.00
CA PRO A 231 7.24 -0.06 10.33
C PRO A 231 6.96 -0.07 8.83
N ILE A 232 7.90 -0.61 8.07
CA ILE A 232 7.76 -0.85 6.64
C ILE A 232 6.58 -1.80 6.42
N VAL A 233 5.84 -1.57 5.35
CA VAL A 233 4.75 -2.44 4.94
C VAL A 233 5.01 -2.93 3.52
N VAL A 234 4.90 -4.24 3.32
CA VAL A 234 4.89 -4.84 1.99
C VAL A 234 3.45 -5.17 1.60
N TYR A 235 3.06 -4.75 0.42
CA TYR A 235 1.74 -5.01 -0.15
C TYR A 235 1.85 -5.95 -1.34
N ILE A 236 0.97 -6.94 -1.36
CA ILE A 236 0.81 -7.88 -2.47
C ILE A 236 -0.67 -7.90 -2.84
N GLU A 237 -0.95 -7.75 -4.13
CA GLU A 237 -2.29 -7.81 -4.69
C GLU A 237 -2.53 -9.15 -5.39
N GLY A 238 -3.58 -9.84 -5.00
CA GLY A 238 -4.11 -11.00 -5.70
C GLY A 238 -5.50 -10.70 -6.26
N HIS A 239 -6.04 -11.60 -7.09
CA HIS A 239 -7.36 -11.41 -7.71
C HIS A 239 -8.51 -11.24 -6.72
N THR A 240 -8.44 -11.90 -5.57
CA THR A 240 -9.51 -11.93 -4.56
C THR A 240 -9.05 -11.48 -3.17
N SER A 241 -7.77 -11.16 -3.01
CA SER A 241 -7.19 -10.83 -1.70
C SER A 241 -6.12 -9.74 -1.82
N GLN A 242 -6.01 -8.98 -0.76
CA GLN A 242 -4.91 -8.02 -0.55
C GLN A 242 -4.17 -8.43 0.72
N THR A 243 -2.86 -8.61 0.62
CA THR A 243 -2.04 -9.01 1.77
C THR A 243 -1.07 -7.88 2.12
N PHE A 244 -0.94 -7.63 3.40
CA PHE A 244 0.00 -6.66 3.96
C PHE A 244 0.93 -7.42 4.92
N HIS A 245 2.21 -7.46 4.61
CA HIS A 245 3.24 -8.05 5.46
C HIS A 245 3.95 -6.94 6.25
N GLU A 246 4.03 -7.13 7.55
CA GLU A 246 4.62 -6.17 8.50
C GLU A 246 5.60 -6.85 9.45
N GLU A 247 5.59 -8.20 9.49
CA GLU A 247 6.53 -8.93 10.32
C GLU A 247 7.96 -8.71 9.78
N PRO A 248 8.94 -8.44 10.66
CA PRO A 248 10.31 -8.06 10.25
C PRO A 248 10.96 -9.05 9.29
N GLU A 249 10.76 -10.35 9.48
CA GLU A 249 11.31 -11.41 8.62
C GLU A 249 10.76 -11.33 7.19
N ASP A 250 9.46 -11.10 7.02
CA ASP A 250 8.84 -10.94 5.71
C ASP A 250 9.33 -9.67 5.03
N VAL A 251 9.38 -8.55 5.77
CA VAL A 251 9.86 -7.26 5.27
C VAL A 251 11.31 -7.36 4.81
N GLU A 252 12.19 -8.00 5.57
CA GLU A 252 13.58 -8.22 5.21
C GLU A 252 13.70 -9.07 3.93
N ARG A 253 12.90 -10.12 3.81
CA ARG A 253 12.85 -10.97 2.62
C ARG A 253 12.45 -10.19 1.38
N TYR A 254 11.43 -9.34 1.43
CA TYR A 254 10.99 -8.53 0.29
C TYR A 254 11.98 -7.41 -0.04
N ASN A 255 12.66 -6.82 0.93
CA ASN A 255 13.74 -5.89 0.69
C ASN A 255 14.90 -6.57 -0.08
N LEU A 256 15.27 -7.79 0.29
CA LEU A 256 16.27 -8.56 -0.42
C LEU A 256 15.81 -8.94 -1.84
N LEU A 257 14.55 -9.37 -2.00
CA LEU A 257 13.97 -9.65 -3.32
C LEU A 257 14.01 -8.41 -4.21
N TYR A 258 13.65 -7.24 -3.69
CA TYR A 258 13.70 -5.99 -4.44
C TYR A 258 15.13 -5.63 -4.86
N THR A 259 16.11 -5.87 -3.99
CA THR A 259 17.53 -5.67 -4.30
C THR A 259 17.99 -6.56 -5.47
N TYR A 260 17.56 -7.82 -5.49
CA TYR A 260 17.88 -8.71 -6.62
C TYR A 260 17.18 -8.30 -7.92
N VAL A 261 15.92 -7.92 -7.86
CA VAL A 261 15.16 -7.39 -9.00
C VAL A 261 15.85 -6.14 -9.56
N GLN A 262 16.22 -5.21 -8.68
CA GLN A 262 16.87 -3.97 -9.07
C GLN A 262 18.29 -4.20 -9.66
N ALA A 263 19.03 -5.17 -9.13
CA ALA A 263 20.35 -5.52 -9.64
C ALA A 263 20.30 -6.19 -11.05
N ALA A 264 19.19 -6.86 -11.37
CA ALA A 264 18.95 -7.47 -12.69
C ALA A 264 18.35 -6.46 -13.70
N ALA A 265 17.81 -5.34 -13.23
CA ALA A 265 17.24 -4.32 -14.08
C ALA A 265 18.32 -3.47 -14.77
N LEU A 266 17.96 -2.87 -15.90
CA LEU A 266 18.77 -1.84 -16.56
C LEU A 266 19.03 -0.66 -15.62
N SER A 267 20.12 0.05 -15.81
CA SER A 267 20.32 1.35 -15.15
C SER A 267 19.17 2.31 -15.50
N VAL A 268 19.02 3.39 -14.75
CA VAL A 268 18.00 4.42 -15.06
C VAL A 268 18.20 4.99 -16.46
N ASP A 269 19.44 5.26 -16.86
CA ASP A 269 19.77 5.81 -18.17
C ASP A 269 19.52 4.80 -19.29
N ASP A 270 19.93 3.54 -19.11
CA ASP A 270 19.65 2.47 -20.09
C ASP A 270 18.15 2.17 -20.18
N SER A 271 17.42 2.27 -19.10
CA SER A 271 15.95 2.14 -19.07
C SER A 271 15.29 3.27 -19.85
N THR A 272 15.81 4.50 -19.75
CA THR A 272 15.34 5.63 -20.55
C THR A 272 15.57 5.37 -22.03
N ALA A 273 16.78 4.94 -22.44
CA ALA A 273 17.07 4.58 -23.83
C ALA A 273 16.18 3.42 -24.34
N PHE A 274 15.91 2.43 -23.48
CA PHE A 274 14.98 1.35 -23.81
C PHE A 274 13.55 1.88 -24.10
N LEU A 275 13.03 2.75 -23.21
CA LEU A 275 11.69 3.34 -23.40
C LEU A 275 11.62 4.21 -24.67
N GLU A 276 12.67 4.97 -24.99
CA GLU A 276 12.76 5.74 -26.23
C GLU A 276 12.73 4.82 -27.45
N SER A 277 13.45 3.69 -27.42
CA SER A 277 13.44 2.72 -28.52
C SER A 277 12.06 2.09 -28.78
N LEU A 278 11.24 1.95 -27.73
CA LEU A 278 9.84 1.50 -27.90
C LEU A 278 9.00 2.51 -28.67
N LEU A 279 9.23 3.81 -28.49
CA LEU A 279 8.52 4.85 -29.27
C LEU A 279 8.93 4.85 -30.73
N GLU A 280 10.21 4.61 -31.04
CA GLU A 280 10.73 4.57 -32.41
C GLU A 280 10.22 3.34 -33.18
N SER A 281 10.07 2.21 -32.52
CA SER A 281 9.61 0.97 -33.14
C SER A 281 8.09 0.93 -33.39
N HIS A 282 7.35 1.91 -32.86
CA HIS A 282 5.89 2.04 -33.02
C HIS A 282 5.53 3.49 -33.39
N PRO A 283 5.83 3.92 -34.65
CA PRO A 283 5.66 5.28 -35.11
C PRO A 283 4.20 5.78 -35.15
#